data_13f7401df00096de87d3f1eeafbe8c88
#
_entry.id   13f7401df00096de87d3f1eeafbe8c88
#
_cell.length_a   1.000
_cell.length_b   1.000
_cell.length_c   1.000
_cell.angle_alpha   90.00
_cell.angle_beta   90.00
_cell.angle_gamma   90.00
#
_symmetry.space_group_name_H-M   'P 1'
#
loop_
_entity.id
_entity.type
_entity.pdbx_description
1 polymer ?
#
loop_
_entity_poly.entity_id
_entity_poly.type
_entity_poly.pdbx_seq_one_letter_code
_entity_poly.pdbx_strand_id
1 'polypeptide(L)'
;YQQDVPSFNWTFTEEVDTILGYACSKAIAPFAGREYTAWFSMEIPLPFGPYKFGGLPGLILKVQDNESQYIWEAMGFEKMNAPIFTYRYEGEKKCSVEEASKTISRIFKSPLSFIAASMGGAKITILDKNGKPNSSDNPEAYAISYKPLENEEK
;
A
#
# COMPACT_ATOMS: atom_id res chain seq x y z
N TYR A 1 -3.65 -7.02 10.67
CA TYR A 1 -4.17 -5.65 10.81
C TYR A 1 -5.40 -5.48 9.94
N GLN A 2 -6.48 -4.99 10.52
CA GLN A 2 -7.75 -4.73 9.85
C GLN A 2 -8.12 -3.25 10.04
N GLN A 3 -8.45 -2.58 8.97
CA GLN A 3 -8.88 -1.17 8.94
C GLN A 3 -10.16 -1.05 8.13
N ASP A 4 -11.04 -0.14 8.53
CA ASP A 4 -12.20 0.23 7.73
C ASP A 4 -11.76 0.92 6.43
N VAL A 5 -12.56 0.73 5.38
CA VAL A 5 -12.30 1.40 4.10
C VAL A 5 -12.48 2.91 4.28
N PRO A 6 -11.49 3.73 3.95
CA PRO A 6 -11.61 5.18 4.13
C PRO A 6 -12.66 5.76 3.16
N SER A 7 -13.30 6.84 3.57
CA SER A 7 -14.13 7.66 2.70
C SER A 7 -13.28 8.77 2.10
N PHE A 8 -13.51 9.07 0.82
CA PHE A 8 -12.79 10.11 0.09
C PHE A 8 -13.72 11.28 -0.25
N ASN A 9 -13.23 12.49 -0.05
CA ASN A 9 -13.90 13.71 -0.51
C ASN A 9 -13.36 14.07 -1.90
N TRP A 10 -13.90 13.43 -2.94
CA TRP A 10 -13.48 13.65 -4.31
C TRP A 10 -13.95 15.00 -4.85
N THR A 11 -13.04 15.76 -5.43
CA THR A 11 -13.31 16.95 -6.23
C THR A 11 -13.18 16.59 -7.70
N PHE A 12 -14.26 16.72 -8.47
CA PHE A 12 -14.26 16.42 -9.90
C PHE A 12 -13.64 17.57 -10.68
N THR A 13 -12.93 17.25 -11.76
CA THR A 13 -12.40 18.23 -12.71
C THR A 13 -13.04 18.03 -14.08
N GLU A 14 -12.83 18.97 -14.99
CA GLU A 14 -13.32 18.88 -16.38
C GLU A 14 -12.38 18.05 -17.28
N GLU A 15 -11.24 17.62 -16.74
CA GLU A 15 -10.26 16.86 -17.51
C GLU A 15 -10.75 15.44 -17.75
N VAL A 16 -10.52 14.99 -18.97
CA VAL A 16 -10.82 13.62 -19.43
C VAL A 16 -9.59 13.00 -20.04
N ASP A 17 -9.49 11.68 -19.94
CA ASP A 17 -8.42 10.87 -20.54
C ASP A 17 -9.02 9.55 -21.07
N THR A 18 -8.25 8.77 -21.81
CA THR A 18 -8.65 7.46 -22.27
C THR A 18 -7.69 6.40 -21.76
N ILE A 19 -8.19 5.49 -20.93
CA ILE A 19 -7.41 4.40 -20.36
C ILE A 19 -8.04 3.07 -20.73
N LEU A 20 -7.28 2.18 -21.33
CA LEU A 20 -7.75 0.88 -21.85
C LEU A 20 -8.95 1.00 -22.82
N GLY A 21 -9.05 2.11 -23.54
CA GLY A 21 -10.15 2.38 -24.46
C GLY A 21 -11.43 2.94 -23.81
N TYR A 22 -11.44 3.13 -22.48
CA TYR A 22 -12.56 3.73 -21.75
C TYR A 22 -12.36 5.22 -21.54
N ALA A 23 -13.41 6.01 -21.73
CA ALA A 23 -13.40 7.41 -21.39
C ALA A 23 -13.37 7.56 -19.86
N CYS A 24 -12.39 8.30 -19.35
CA CYS A 24 -12.16 8.49 -17.93
C CYS A 24 -12.27 9.96 -17.56
N SER A 25 -13.04 10.24 -16.51
CA SER A 25 -13.09 11.55 -15.85
C SER A 25 -12.05 11.58 -14.73
N LYS A 26 -11.52 12.78 -14.46
CA LYS A 26 -10.51 13.00 -13.42
C LYS A 26 -11.18 13.51 -12.14
N ALA A 27 -10.74 13.00 -11.01
CA ALA A 27 -11.09 13.49 -9.68
C ALA A 27 -9.85 13.55 -8.79
N ILE A 28 -9.85 14.47 -7.82
CA ILE A 28 -8.75 14.72 -6.89
C ILE A 28 -9.27 14.62 -5.47
N ALA A 29 -8.50 13.99 -4.58
CA ALA A 29 -8.80 13.95 -3.16
C ALA A 29 -7.53 13.95 -2.31
N PRO A 30 -7.55 14.64 -1.16
CA PRO A 30 -6.51 14.50 -0.15
C PRO A 30 -6.71 13.16 0.59
N PHE A 31 -5.61 12.46 0.85
CA PHE A 31 -5.63 11.25 1.65
C PHE A 31 -4.26 11.02 2.31
N ALA A 32 -4.27 10.82 3.63
CA ALA A 32 -3.09 10.48 4.42
C ALA A 32 -1.88 11.41 4.17
N GLY A 33 -2.11 12.73 4.18
CA GLY A 33 -1.09 13.75 4.01
C GLY A 33 -0.56 13.91 2.58
N ARG A 34 -1.24 13.32 1.58
CA ARG A 34 -0.94 13.46 0.15
C ARG A 34 -2.19 13.86 -0.62
N GLU A 35 -2.00 14.44 -1.79
CA GLU A 35 -3.08 14.64 -2.76
C GLU A 35 -2.97 13.55 -3.83
N TYR A 36 -4.10 12.90 -4.10
CA TYR A 36 -4.20 11.86 -5.10
C TYR A 36 -5.13 12.28 -6.22
N THR A 37 -4.70 12.00 -7.44
CA THR A 37 -5.50 12.14 -8.65
C THR A 37 -5.97 10.76 -9.10
N ALA A 38 -7.27 10.62 -9.35
CA ALA A 38 -7.87 9.39 -9.87
C ALA A 38 -8.51 9.64 -11.22
N TRP A 39 -8.38 8.67 -12.13
CA TRP A 39 -9.11 8.60 -13.38
C TRP A 39 -10.06 7.40 -13.32
N PHE A 40 -11.33 7.66 -13.52
CA PHE A 40 -12.38 6.64 -13.40
C PHE A 40 -13.33 6.68 -14.60
N SER A 41 -13.85 5.51 -14.98
CA SER A 41 -14.81 5.40 -16.08
C SER A 41 -16.21 5.04 -15.58
N MET A 42 -17.19 5.85 -15.93
CA MET A 42 -18.61 5.56 -15.68
C MET A 42 -19.17 4.46 -16.59
N GLU A 43 -18.46 4.08 -17.66
CA GLU A 43 -18.83 2.96 -18.50
C GLU A 43 -18.76 1.63 -17.76
N ILE A 44 -17.97 1.61 -16.65
CA ILE A 44 -17.87 0.47 -15.74
C ILE A 44 -18.39 0.92 -14.37
N PRO A 45 -19.71 0.75 -14.09
CA PRO A 45 -20.35 1.32 -12.91
C PRO A 45 -20.04 0.54 -11.62
N LEU A 46 -18.77 0.40 -11.31
CA LEU A 46 -18.26 -0.24 -10.10
C LEU A 46 -17.50 0.78 -9.26
N PRO A 47 -17.93 1.10 -8.02
CA PRO A 47 -17.32 2.15 -7.20
C PRO A 47 -16.04 1.69 -6.51
N PHE A 48 -15.19 0.95 -7.22
CA PHE A 48 -13.97 0.36 -6.72
C PHE A 48 -12.73 0.92 -7.43
N GLY A 49 -11.58 0.72 -6.82
CA GLY A 49 -10.29 1.09 -7.36
C GLY A 49 -9.14 0.32 -6.71
N PRO A 50 -7.90 0.63 -7.07
CA PRO A 50 -6.73 0.00 -6.50
C PRO A 50 -6.54 0.38 -5.04
N TYR A 51 -5.87 -0.48 -4.28
CA TYR A 51 -5.53 -0.29 -2.87
C TYR A 51 -6.78 0.00 -2.02
N LYS A 52 -6.89 1.19 -1.45
CA LYS A 52 -8.04 1.63 -0.62
C LYS A 52 -8.95 2.61 -1.36
N PHE A 53 -8.58 3.04 -2.58
CA PHE A 53 -9.33 4.05 -3.31
C PHE A 53 -10.66 3.52 -3.83
N GLY A 54 -11.69 4.34 -3.71
CA GLY A 54 -13.03 4.00 -4.17
C GLY A 54 -14.01 5.15 -3.96
N GLY A 55 -15.31 4.88 -4.11
CA GLY A 55 -16.37 5.86 -3.88
C GLY A 55 -16.64 6.82 -5.05
N LEU A 56 -15.96 6.64 -6.18
CA LEU A 56 -16.31 7.32 -7.44
C LEU A 56 -17.44 6.58 -8.17
N PRO A 57 -18.21 7.25 -9.04
CA PRO A 57 -19.37 6.65 -9.73
C PRO A 57 -19.00 5.67 -10.85
N GLY A 58 -17.76 5.17 -10.86
CA GLY A 58 -17.25 4.22 -11.84
C GLY A 58 -15.93 3.62 -11.38
N LEU A 59 -15.44 2.63 -12.15
CA LEU A 59 -14.20 1.95 -11.84
C LEU A 59 -13.01 2.89 -12.01
N ILE A 60 -12.19 2.97 -10.98
CA ILE A 60 -10.94 3.75 -11.02
C ILE A 60 -9.90 2.92 -11.77
N LEU A 61 -9.47 3.43 -12.92
CA LEU A 61 -8.49 2.77 -13.78
C LEU A 61 -7.06 3.26 -13.54
N LYS A 62 -6.91 4.46 -12.95
CA LYS A 62 -5.60 4.99 -12.58
C LYS A 62 -5.70 5.86 -11.35
N VAL A 63 -4.70 5.76 -10.48
CA VAL A 63 -4.48 6.66 -9.34
C VAL A 63 -3.01 7.00 -9.29
N GLN A 64 -2.70 8.25 -9.00
CA GLN A 64 -1.34 8.69 -8.71
C GLN A 64 -1.34 9.79 -7.65
N ASP A 65 -0.27 9.87 -6.87
CA ASP A 65 -0.04 10.99 -5.98
C ASP A 65 0.56 12.18 -6.74
N ASN A 66 0.51 13.37 -6.15
CA ASN A 66 1.01 14.62 -6.75
C ASN A 66 2.52 14.62 -7.03
N GLU A 67 3.29 13.77 -6.36
CA GLU A 67 4.73 13.61 -6.58
C GLU A 67 5.08 12.46 -7.53
N SER A 68 4.06 11.74 -8.05
CA SER A 68 4.23 10.55 -8.90
C SER A 68 5.12 9.46 -8.27
N GLN A 69 5.13 9.40 -6.93
CA GLN A 69 5.86 8.36 -6.19
C GLN A 69 5.07 7.05 -6.12
N TYR A 70 3.75 7.17 -6.17
CA TYR A 70 2.81 6.05 -6.14
C TYR A 70 1.87 6.16 -7.32
N ILE A 71 1.95 5.20 -8.22
CA ILE A 71 1.11 5.13 -9.42
C ILE A 71 0.53 3.73 -9.49
N TRP A 72 -0.78 3.66 -9.59
CA TRP A 72 -1.53 2.45 -9.95
C TRP A 72 -2.23 2.71 -11.27
N GLU A 73 -1.98 1.90 -12.25
CA GLU A 73 -2.62 1.99 -13.56
C GLU A 73 -3.07 0.61 -13.99
N ALA A 74 -4.33 0.51 -14.41
CA ALA A 74 -4.91 -0.73 -14.90
C ALA A 74 -4.25 -1.11 -16.23
N MET A 75 -3.74 -2.33 -16.32
CA MET A 75 -3.18 -2.91 -17.56
C MET A 75 -4.21 -3.75 -18.31
N GLY A 76 -5.31 -4.09 -17.67
CA GLY A 76 -6.39 -4.87 -18.22
C GLY A 76 -7.30 -5.38 -17.12
N PHE A 77 -8.48 -5.83 -17.47
CA PHE A 77 -9.39 -6.55 -16.56
C PHE A 77 -10.21 -7.56 -17.33
N GLU A 78 -10.60 -8.62 -16.66
CA GLU A 78 -11.40 -9.70 -17.22
C GLU A 78 -12.51 -10.07 -16.23
N LYS A 79 -13.71 -10.34 -16.76
CA LYS A 79 -14.80 -10.84 -15.94
C LYS A 79 -14.58 -12.32 -15.64
N MET A 80 -14.40 -12.66 -14.38
CA MET A 80 -14.27 -14.04 -13.94
C MET A 80 -15.51 -14.49 -13.16
N ASN A 81 -15.93 -15.73 -13.37
CA ASN A 81 -16.97 -16.42 -12.58
C ASN A 81 -16.32 -17.29 -11.49
N ALA A 82 -15.24 -16.83 -10.88
CA ALA A 82 -14.56 -17.53 -9.80
C ALA A 82 -14.99 -16.95 -8.45
N PRO A 83 -15.18 -17.80 -7.41
CA PRO A 83 -15.45 -17.30 -6.07
C PRO A 83 -14.24 -16.54 -5.52
N ILE A 84 -14.52 -15.41 -4.85
CA ILE A 84 -13.48 -14.66 -4.14
C ILE A 84 -13.33 -15.26 -2.75
N PHE A 85 -12.13 -15.73 -2.43
CA PHE A 85 -11.80 -16.24 -1.11
C PHE A 85 -11.07 -15.17 -0.30
N THR A 86 -11.57 -14.87 0.89
CA THR A 86 -10.85 -14.04 1.87
C THR A 86 -10.19 -14.97 2.89
N TYR A 87 -8.87 -14.87 2.99
CA TYR A 87 -8.14 -15.59 4.03
C TYR A 87 -8.19 -14.79 5.33
N ARG A 88 -8.67 -15.43 6.40
CA ARG A 88 -8.53 -14.90 7.76
C ARG A 88 -7.47 -15.75 8.46
N TYR A 89 -6.48 -15.08 9.00
CA TYR A 89 -5.46 -15.77 9.79
C TYR A 89 -5.93 -15.90 11.23
N GLU A 90 -5.84 -17.12 11.78
CA GLU A 90 -6.04 -17.31 13.21
C GLU A 90 -4.97 -16.53 13.99
N GLY A 91 -5.41 -15.75 14.98
CA GLY A 91 -4.50 -14.92 15.79
C GLY A 91 -4.27 -13.52 15.25
N GLU A 92 -5.08 -13.03 14.30
CA GLU A 92 -5.06 -11.61 13.91
C GLU A 92 -5.27 -10.70 15.13
N LYS A 93 -4.33 -9.77 15.34
CA LYS A 93 -4.46 -8.75 16.37
C LYS A 93 -5.03 -7.48 15.74
N LYS A 94 -6.12 -7.00 16.32
CA LYS A 94 -6.60 -5.65 16.00
C LYS A 94 -5.63 -4.64 16.60
N CYS A 95 -5.20 -3.68 15.80
CA CYS A 95 -4.37 -2.58 16.26
C CYS A 95 -4.75 -1.30 15.50
N SER A 96 -4.38 -0.17 16.03
CA SER A 96 -4.54 1.11 15.35
C SER A 96 -3.59 1.22 14.15
N VAL A 97 -3.89 2.15 13.22
CA VAL A 97 -3.00 2.46 12.08
C VAL A 97 -1.62 2.88 12.57
N GLU A 98 -1.58 3.69 13.63
CA GLU A 98 -0.34 4.17 14.24
C GLU A 98 0.51 3.03 14.81
N GLU A 99 -0.10 2.08 15.53
CA GLU A 99 0.60 0.90 16.06
C GLU A 99 1.14 0.01 14.94
N ALA A 100 0.34 -0.20 13.88
CA ALA A 100 0.77 -0.93 12.70
C ALA A 100 1.95 -0.25 12.02
N SER A 101 1.87 1.07 11.79
CA SER A 101 2.93 1.88 11.17
C SER A 101 4.23 1.83 11.98
N LYS A 102 4.14 2.00 13.30
CA LYS A 102 5.30 1.86 14.20
C LYS A 102 5.94 0.48 14.12
N THR A 103 5.12 -0.56 14.06
CA THR A 103 5.61 -1.94 13.94
C THR A 103 6.30 -2.18 12.61
N ILE A 104 5.69 -1.75 11.51
CA ILE A 104 6.26 -1.84 10.16
C ILE A 104 7.58 -1.06 10.09
N SER A 105 7.60 0.18 10.56
CA SER A 105 8.81 1.00 10.59
C SER A 105 9.95 0.36 11.38
N ARG A 106 9.64 -0.32 12.49
CA ARG A 106 10.62 -1.06 13.28
C ARG A 106 11.20 -2.26 12.50
N ILE A 107 10.35 -2.97 11.77
CA ILE A 107 10.78 -4.10 10.91
C ILE A 107 11.79 -3.61 9.86
N PHE A 108 11.48 -2.50 9.18
CA PHE A 108 12.37 -1.96 8.14
C PHE A 108 13.65 -1.35 8.69
N LYS A 109 13.61 -0.73 9.87
CA LYS A 109 14.80 -0.17 10.52
C LYS A 109 15.76 -1.24 11.05
N SER A 110 15.22 -2.37 11.50
CA SER A 110 16.01 -3.44 12.14
C SER A 110 15.41 -4.82 11.83
N PRO A 111 15.43 -5.28 10.57
CA PRO A 111 14.78 -6.52 10.18
C PRO A 111 15.32 -7.74 10.92
N LEU A 112 16.64 -7.79 11.16
CA LEU A 112 17.26 -8.90 11.87
C LEU A 112 16.84 -8.97 13.34
N SER A 113 16.77 -7.83 14.01
CA SER A 113 16.30 -7.78 15.39
C SER A 113 14.85 -8.22 15.52
N PHE A 114 14.01 -7.89 14.53
CA PHE A 114 12.62 -8.34 14.49
C PHE A 114 12.52 -9.85 14.30
N ILE A 115 13.29 -10.43 13.37
CA ILE A 115 13.34 -11.88 13.14
C ILE A 115 13.85 -12.60 14.38
N ALA A 116 14.93 -12.10 14.99
CA ALA A 116 15.48 -12.68 16.22
C ALA A 116 14.44 -12.70 17.36
N ALA A 117 13.72 -11.60 17.55
CA ALA A 117 12.66 -11.51 18.55
C ALA A 117 11.51 -12.48 18.27
N SER A 118 11.10 -12.65 17.02
CA SER A 118 10.05 -13.60 16.62
C SER A 118 10.44 -15.06 16.78
N MET A 119 11.76 -15.34 16.80
CA MET A 119 12.33 -16.65 17.05
C MET A 119 12.74 -16.87 18.53
N GLY A 120 12.11 -16.14 19.47
CA GLY A 120 12.39 -16.28 20.90
C GLY A 120 13.72 -15.67 21.35
N GLY A 121 14.24 -14.67 20.63
CA GLY A 121 15.51 -14.01 20.96
C GLY A 121 16.74 -14.75 20.43
N ALA A 122 16.59 -15.60 19.43
CA ALA A 122 17.69 -16.34 18.81
C ALA A 122 18.77 -15.37 18.26
N LYS A 123 20.03 -15.71 18.45
CA LYS A 123 21.15 -14.97 17.87
C LYS A 123 21.22 -15.27 16.37
N ILE A 124 21.03 -14.24 15.55
CA ILE A 124 21.17 -14.34 14.09
C ILE A 124 22.58 -13.89 13.73
N THR A 125 23.32 -14.74 13.02
CA THR A 125 24.64 -14.40 12.47
C THR A 125 24.56 -14.43 10.95
N ILE A 126 24.88 -13.31 10.31
CA ILE A 126 24.98 -13.25 8.86
C ILE A 126 26.40 -13.63 8.45
N LEU A 127 26.49 -14.52 7.48
CA LEU A 127 27.77 -14.93 6.90
C LEU A 127 28.01 -14.17 5.60
N ASP A 128 29.24 -13.80 5.33
CA ASP A 128 29.66 -13.28 4.03
C ASP A 128 29.65 -14.40 2.96
N LYS A 129 29.94 -14.02 1.71
CA LYS A 129 30.03 -14.99 0.59
C LYS A 129 31.06 -16.11 0.79
N ASN A 130 31.96 -15.98 1.77
CA ASN A 130 32.98 -16.97 2.10
C ASN A 130 32.62 -17.78 3.35
N GLY A 131 31.41 -17.61 3.90
CA GLY A 131 30.94 -18.31 5.08
C GLY A 131 31.49 -17.76 6.40
N LYS A 132 32.16 -16.61 6.40
CA LYS A 132 32.65 -15.96 7.62
C LYS A 132 31.55 -15.03 8.21
N PRO A 133 31.46 -14.98 9.55
CA PRO A 133 30.55 -14.02 10.20
C PRO A 133 30.85 -12.60 9.73
N ASN A 134 29.83 -11.90 9.23
CA ASN A 134 29.96 -10.50 8.87
C ASN A 134 30.13 -9.69 10.18
N SER A 135 31.27 -9.01 10.32
CA SER A 135 31.65 -8.30 11.54
C SER A 135 30.83 -7.03 11.81
N SER A 136 29.91 -6.66 10.93
CA SER A 136 28.96 -5.59 11.21
C SER A 136 27.81 -6.13 12.08
N ASP A 137 28.06 -6.24 13.37
CA ASP A 137 27.00 -6.48 14.38
C ASP A 137 26.00 -5.30 14.48
N ASN A 138 26.04 -4.37 13.52
CA ASN A 138 25.14 -3.25 13.45
C ASN A 138 23.83 -3.67 12.76
N PRO A 139 22.72 -3.84 13.49
CA PRO A 139 21.42 -4.16 12.92
C PRO A 139 20.93 -3.12 11.88
N GLU A 140 21.40 -1.87 12.00
CA GLU A 140 21.06 -0.77 11.08
C GLU A 140 21.75 -0.93 9.70
N ALA A 141 22.82 -1.73 9.58
CA ALA A 141 23.48 -1.98 8.30
C ALA A 141 22.56 -2.68 7.29
N TYR A 142 21.45 -3.27 7.75
CA TYR A 142 20.43 -3.94 6.94
C TYR A 142 19.12 -3.18 6.90
N ALA A 143 19.11 -1.94 7.37
CA ALA A 143 17.93 -1.11 7.32
C ALA A 143 17.51 -0.85 5.87
N ILE A 144 16.24 -1.06 5.60
CA ILE A 144 15.63 -0.80 4.29
C ILE A 144 14.96 0.56 4.35
N SER A 145 15.19 1.39 3.34
CA SER A 145 14.45 2.66 3.22
C SER A 145 12.97 2.35 3.02
N TYR A 146 12.15 2.78 3.95
CA TYR A 146 10.71 2.60 3.92
C TYR A 146 10.04 3.96 3.75
N LYS A 147 9.24 4.09 2.68
CA LYS A 147 8.35 5.24 2.47
C LYS A 147 6.92 4.74 2.64
N PRO A 148 6.19 5.18 3.67
CA PRO A 148 4.80 4.77 3.83
C PRO A 148 3.93 5.37 2.71
N LEU A 149 2.96 4.59 2.22
CA LEU A 149 1.93 5.04 1.28
C LEU A 149 1.05 6.14 1.91
N GLU A 150 0.90 6.07 3.22
CA GLU A 150 0.16 7.04 4.02
C GLU A 150 1.15 7.78 4.91
N ASN A 151 1.19 9.10 4.79
CA ASN A 151 1.92 9.92 5.75
C ASN A 151 1.11 9.96 7.04
N GLU A 152 1.78 9.84 8.19
CA GLU A 152 1.13 10.12 9.47
C GLU A 152 0.71 11.59 9.46
N GLU A 153 -0.56 11.86 9.74
CA GLU A 153 -1.02 13.23 9.97
C GLU A 153 -0.22 13.81 11.14
N LYS A 154 0.39 14.96 10.91
CA LYS A 154 1.09 15.72 11.95
C LYS A 154 0.10 16.48 12.80
#